data_80235f64d8b54775a6e9c9251de2a430
#
_entry.id   80235f64d8b54775a6e9c9251de2a430
#
_cell.length_a   1.000
_cell.length_b   1.000
_cell.length_c   1.000
_cell.angle_alpha   90.00
_cell.angle_beta   90.00
_cell.angle_gamma   90.00
#
_symmetry.space_group_name_H-M   'P 1'
#
loop_
_entity.id
_entity.type
_entity.pdbx_description
1 polymer ?
#
loop_
_entity_poly.entity_id
_entity_poly.type
_entity_poly.pdbx_seq_one_letter_code
_entity_poly.pdbx_strand_id
1 'polypeptide(L)'
;MKRIDVDLASGLQAFEAKHFTRAMQLLSPLAEEGNLEAQHRCAIMYQNGLGNKENPLLAFKWMKKAAESGHPLAQHGLGFMYMEGDCTEQNGELAVKWFSKAADQG
;
A
#
# COMPACT_ATOMS: atom_id res chain seq x y z
N MET A 1 4.26 -25.27 5.34
CA MET A 1 3.90 -23.85 5.04
C MET A 1 5.01 -23.19 4.27
N LYS A 2 4.66 -22.42 3.25
CA LYS A 2 5.66 -21.70 2.45
C LYS A 2 6.22 -20.53 3.26
N ARG A 3 7.51 -20.24 3.04
CA ARG A 3 8.19 -19.12 3.69
C ARG A 3 7.46 -17.80 3.51
N ILE A 4 6.94 -17.53 2.28
CA ILE A 4 6.21 -16.31 1.96
C ILE A 4 5.00 -16.14 2.88
N ASP A 5 4.25 -17.21 3.15
CA ASP A 5 3.08 -17.14 4.02
C ASP A 5 3.45 -16.77 5.44
N VAL A 6 4.56 -17.33 5.95
CA VAL A 6 5.04 -17.04 7.29
C VAL A 6 5.54 -15.59 7.38
N ASP A 7 6.32 -15.15 6.40
CA ASP A 7 6.87 -13.79 6.39
C ASP A 7 5.77 -12.76 6.23
N LEU A 8 4.77 -13.04 5.40
CA LEU A 8 3.63 -12.13 5.24
C LEU A 8 2.86 -12.00 6.56
N ALA A 9 2.52 -13.13 7.18
CA ALA A 9 1.79 -13.09 8.46
C ALA A 9 2.58 -12.34 9.52
N SER A 10 3.88 -12.61 9.62
CA SER A 10 4.74 -11.93 10.59
C SER A 10 4.86 -10.43 10.31
N GLY A 11 4.96 -10.07 9.03
CA GLY A 11 5.03 -8.66 8.63
C GLY A 11 3.75 -7.91 8.92
N LEU A 12 2.60 -8.51 8.63
CA LEU A 12 1.30 -7.90 8.92
C LEU A 12 1.09 -7.77 10.43
N GLN A 13 1.50 -8.78 11.18
CA GLN A 13 1.40 -8.74 12.65
C GLN A 13 2.29 -7.63 13.22
N ALA A 14 3.49 -7.48 12.70
CA ALA A 14 4.40 -6.40 13.12
C ALA A 14 3.79 -5.04 12.81
N PHE A 15 3.16 -4.90 11.64
CA PHE A 15 2.48 -3.67 11.26
C PHE A 15 1.35 -3.34 12.25
N GLU A 16 0.51 -4.31 12.57
CA GLU A 16 -0.60 -4.11 13.51
C GLU A 16 -0.11 -3.77 14.92
N ALA A 17 1.04 -4.34 15.30
CA ALA A 17 1.66 -4.06 16.60
C ALA A 17 2.45 -2.74 16.60
N LYS A 18 2.48 -2.03 15.47
CA LYS A 18 3.21 -0.78 15.30
C LYS A 18 4.74 -0.94 15.39
N HIS A 19 5.23 -2.14 15.11
CA HIS A 19 6.66 -2.41 15.00
C HIS A 19 7.06 -2.20 13.53
N PHE A 20 7.05 -0.93 13.11
CA PHE A 20 7.13 -0.59 11.69
C PHE A 20 8.47 -0.91 11.03
N THR A 21 9.57 -0.77 11.76
CA THR A 21 10.88 -1.14 11.21
C THR A 21 10.91 -2.62 10.85
N ARG A 22 10.42 -3.46 11.76
CA ARG A 22 10.34 -4.89 11.51
C ARG A 22 9.35 -5.22 10.39
N ALA A 23 8.20 -4.54 10.40
CA ALA A 23 7.20 -4.73 9.35
C ALA A 23 7.79 -4.43 7.98
N MET A 24 8.54 -3.32 7.85
CA MET A 24 9.18 -2.96 6.59
C MET A 24 10.21 -4.00 6.16
N GLN A 25 11.01 -4.51 7.09
CA GLN A 25 12.00 -5.53 6.79
C GLN A 25 11.36 -6.82 6.24
N LEU A 26 10.22 -7.19 6.79
CA LEU A 26 9.52 -8.41 6.37
C LEU A 26 8.67 -8.21 5.11
N LEU A 27 8.00 -7.05 4.99
CA LEU A 27 7.06 -6.82 3.89
C LEU A 27 7.72 -6.29 2.62
N SER A 28 8.81 -5.55 2.73
CA SER A 28 9.46 -4.96 1.57
C SER A 28 9.88 -6.00 0.51
N PRO A 29 10.55 -7.11 0.88
CA PRO A 29 10.88 -8.13 -0.11
C PRO A 29 9.65 -8.76 -0.76
N LEU A 30 8.57 -8.95 0.01
CA LEU A 30 7.33 -9.53 -0.52
C LEU A 30 6.64 -8.58 -1.49
N ALA A 31 6.70 -7.28 -1.20
CA ALA A 31 6.16 -6.25 -2.12
C ALA A 31 6.90 -6.30 -3.45
N GLU A 32 8.23 -6.43 -3.41
CA GLU A 32 9.05 -6.54 -4.62
C GLU A 32 8.69 -7.80 -5.42
N GLU A 33 8.28 -8.87 -4.75
CA GLU A 33 7.89 -10.11 -5.39
C GLU A 33 6.45 -10.11 -5.90
N GLY A 34 5.71 -9.01 -5.69
CA GLY A 34 4.36 -8.86 -6.23
C GLY A 34 3.23 -9.12 -5.25
N ASN A 35 3.52 -9.33 -3.98
CA ASN A 35 2.46 -9.54 -2.99
C ASN A 35 1.68 -8.24 -2.77
N LEU A 36 0.38 -8.25 -3.08
CA LEU A 36 -0.44 -7.04 -3.07
C LEU A 36 -0.64 -6.47 -1.68
N GLU A 37 -0.85 -7.33 -0.69
CA GLU A 37 -1.03 -6.88 0.70
C GLU A 37 0.25 -6.19 1.19
N ALA A 38 1.41 -6.77 0.88
CA ALA A 38 2.70 -6.18 1.25
C ALA A 38 2.90 -4.84 0.56
N GLN A 39 2.54 -4.73 -0.71
CA GLN A 39 2.64 -3.48 -1.46
C GLN A 39 1.78 -2.38 -0.82
N HIS A 40 0.54 -2.72 -0.46
CA HIS A 40 -0.37 -1.77 0.16
C HIS A 40 0.18 -1.28 1.51
N ARG A 41 0.67 -2.19 2.35
CA ARG A 41 1.22 -1.82 3.66
C ARG A 41 2.50 -0.99 3.51
N CYS A 42 3.36 -1.35 2.56
CA CYS A 42 4.56 -0.55 2.29
C CYS A 42 4.20 0.87 1.84
N ALA A 43 3.16 1.00 1.00
CA ALA A 43 2.70 2.31 0.57
C ALA A 43 2.28 3.17 1.76
N ILE A 44 1.53 2.60 2.69
CA ILE A 44 1.10 3.31 3.90
C ILE A 44 2.31 3.74 4.73
N MET A 45 3.28 2.85 4.89
CA MET A 45 4.47 3.14 5.70
C MET A 45 5.31 4.26 5.09
N TYR A 46 5.48 4.27 3.75
CA TYR A 46 6.19 5.36 3.09
C TYR A 46 5.39 6.66 3.11
N GLN A 47 4.07 6.58 3.00
CA GLN A 47 3.21 7.77 3.01
C GLN A 47 3.29 8.51 4.35
N ASN A 48 3.39 7.78 5.43
CA ASN A 48 3.33 8.34 6.79
C ASN A 48 4.65 8.31 7.53
N GLY A 49 5.72 7.88 6.89
CA GLY A 49 7.03 7.82 7.54
C GLY A 49 7.11 6.82 8.68
N LEU A 50 6.48 5.64 8.51
CA LEU A 50 6.44 4.60 9.53
C LEU A 50 7.52 3.56 9.25
N GLY A 51 8.46 3.42 10.16
CA GLY A 51 9.58 2.48 10.03
C GLY A 51 10.68 2.94 9.09
N ASN A 52 10.49 4.06 8.43
CA ASN A 52 11.49 4.69 7.59
C ASN A 52 11.06 6.13 7.34
N LYS A 53 11.90 6.87 6.63
CA LYS A 53 11.57 8.25 6.29
C LYS A 53 10.41 8.28 5.30
N GLU A 54 9.53 9.26 5.47
CA GLU A 54 8.44 9.51 4.54
C GLU A 54 8.98 9.64 3.12
N ASN A 55 8.29 8.99 2.17
CA ASN A 55 8.71 9.00 0.77
C ASN A 55 7.48 8.98 -0.14
N PRO A 56 6.99 10.17 -0.53
CA PRO A 56 5.77 10.23 -1.37
C PRO A 56 5.88 9.50 -2.70
N LEU A 57 7.06 9.52 -3.32
CA LEU A 57 7.24 8.83 -4.60
C LEU A 57 7.05 7.33 -4.47
N LEU A 58 7.66 6.73 -3.46
CA LEU A 58 7.52 5.29 -3.23
C LEU A 58 6.12 4.95 -2.73
N ALA A 59 5.52 5.82 -1.92
CA ALA A 59 4.15 5.61 -1.47
C ALA A 59 3.20 5.53 -2.65
N PHE A 60 3.29 6.47 -3.57
CA PHE A 60 2.45 6.48 -4.77
C PHE A 60 2.73 5.27 -5.65
N LYS A 61 4.01 4.95 -5.88
CA LYS A 61 4.41 3.81 -6.69
C LYS A 61 3.77 2.51 -6.19
N TRP A 62 3.90 2.23 -4.91
CA TRP A 62 3.38 0.98 -4.35
C TRP A 62 1.87 0.95 -4.29
N MET A 63 1.24 2.08 -3.93
CA MET A 63 -0.22 2.16 -3.88
C MET A 63 -0.82 1.94 -5.27
N LYS A 64 -0.24 2.59 -6.28
CA LYS A 64 -0.72 2.46 -7.66
C LYS A 64 -0.54 1.05 -8.17
N LYS A 65 0.61 0.44 -7.89
CA LYS A 65 0.89 -0.92 -8.34
C LYS A 65 -0.10 -1.92 -7.76
N ALA A 66 -0.35 -1.84 -6.48
CA ALA A 66 -1.33 -2.73 -5.82
C ALA A 66 -2.74 -2.47 -6.34
N ALA A 67 -3.10 -1.20 -6.53
CA ALA A 67 -4.42 -0.83 -7.03
C ALA A 67 -4.65 -1.35 -8.45
N GLU A 68 -3.66 -1.21 -9.33
CA GLU A 68 -3.75 -1.68 -10.70
C GLU A 68 -3.85 -3.20 -10.78
N SER A 69 -3.33 -3.89 -9.78
CA SER A 69 -3.41 -5.35 -9.69
C SER A 69 -4.67 -5.83 -8.99
N GLY A 70 -5.58 -4.92 -8.65
CA GLY A 70 -6.91 -5.28 -8.15
C GLY A 70 -7.09 -5.27 -6.65
N HIS A 71 -6.12 -4.80 -5.87
CA HIS A 71 -6.26 -4.78 -4.41
C HIS A 71 -7.24 -3.68 -4.00
N PRO A 72 -8.39 -4.02 -3.38
CA PRO A 72 -9.44 -3.03 -3.13
C PRO A 72 -9.04 -1.92 -2.16
N LEU A 73 -8.32 -2.23 -1.10
CA LEU A 73 -7.86 -1.21 -0.16
C LEU A 73 -6.86 -0.25 -0.81
N ALA A 74 -6.01 -0.78 -1.71
CA ALA A 74 -5.08 0.07 -2.45
C ALA A 74 -5.80 0.95 -3.46
N GLN A 75 -6.86 0.44 -4.09
CA GLN A 75 -7.68 1.25 -5.00
C GLN A 75 -8.32 2.41 -4.25
N HIS A 76 -8.84 2.13 -3.07
CA HIS A 76 -9.42 3.16 -2.20
C HIS A 76 -8.35 4.18 -1.78
N GLY A 77 -7.18 3.68 -1.37
CA GLY A 77 -6.06 4.53 -0.98
C GLY A 77 -5.56 5.41 -2.12
N LEU A 78 -5.48 4.86 -3.33
CA LEU A 78 -5.07 5.62 -4.50
C LEU A 78 -6.11 6.69 -4.84
N GLY A 79 -7.40 6.37 -4.70
CA GLY A 79 -8.47 7.34 -4.86
C GLY A 79 -8.29 8.54 -3.94
N PHE A 80 -7.97 8.29 -2.69
CA PHE A 80 -7.71 9.37 -1.72
C PHE A 80 -6.47 10.19 -2.10
N MET A 81 -5.41 9.55 -2.57
CA MET A 81 -4.23 10.27 -3.02
C MET A 81 -4.57 11.28 -4.12
N TYR A 82 -5.37 10.86 -5.10
CA TYR A 82 -5.80 11.75 -6.17
C TYR A 82 -6.78 12.82 -5.67
N MET A 83 -7.68 12.46 -4.76
CA MET A 83 -8.66 13.40 -4.25
C MET A 83 -7.99 14.53 -3.46
N GLU A 84 -7.02 14.18 -2.63
CA GLU A 84 -6.35 15.14 -1.75
C GLU A 84 -5.11 15.78 -2.38
N GLY A 85 -4.62 15.25 -3.50
CA GLY A 85 -3.34 15.66 -4.03
C GLY A 85 -2.19 15.25 -3.15
N ASP A 86 -2.30 14.09 -2.49
CA ASP A 86 -1.28 13.57 -1.60
C ASP A 86 -0.43 12.55 -2.36
N CYS A 87 0.87 12.73 -2.35
CA CYS A 87 1.84 11.89 -3.05
C CYS A 87 1.75 11.98 -4.58
N THR A 88 0.77 12.70 -5.11
CA THR A 88 0.58 12.91 -6.55
C THR A 88 -0.24 14.18 -6.75
N GLU A 89 -0.36 14.63 -7.98
CA GLU A 89 -1.21 15.80 -8.29
C GLU A 89 -2.68 15.45 -8.04
N GLN A 90 -3.43 16.43 -7.54
CA GLN A 90 -4.86 16.28 -7.34
C GLN A 90 -5.55 16.03 -8.68
N ASN A 91 -6.44 15.04 -8.73
CA ASN A 91 -7.19 14.70 -9.93
C ASN A 91 -8.51 14.04 -9.53
N GLY A 92 -9.58 14.84 -9.54
CA GLY A 92 -10.90 14.35 -9.12
C GLY A 92 -11.46 13.25 -10.00
N GLU A 93 -11.19 13.28 -11.31
CA GLU A 93 -11.69 12.27 -12.22
C GLU A 93 -11.05 10.90 -11.91
N LEU A 94 -9.74 10.90 -11.67
CA LEU A 94 -9.04 9.67 -11.32
C LEU A 94 -9.46 9.19 -9.93
N ALA A 95 -9.71 10.11 -9.01
CA ALA A 95 -10.19 9.74 -7.68
C ALA A 95 -11.51 8.97 -7.79
N VAL A 96 -12.47 9.50 -8.55
CA VAL A 96 -13.77 8.85 -8.77
C VAL A 96 -13.59 7.49 -9.43
N LYS A 97 -12.72 7.41 -10.43
CA LYS A 97 -12.45 6.14 -11.14
C LYS A 97 -11.97 5.06 -10.16
N TRP A 98 -11.03 5.40 -9.29
CA TRP A 98 -10.46 4.41 -8.37
C TRP A 98 -11.42 4.07 -7.24
N PHE A 99 -12.15 5.04 -6.71
CA PHE A 99 -13.19 4.76 -5.72
C PHE A 99 -14.27 3.84 -6.29
N SER A 100 -14.66 4.06 -7.56
CA SER A 100 -15.64 3.20 -8.22
C SER A 100 -15.14 1.78 -8.39
N LYS A 101 -13.87 1.61 -8.75
CA LYS A 101 -13.29 0.27 -8.88
C LYS A 101 -13.27 -0.45 -7.54
N ALA A 102 -12.93 0.25 -6.46
CA ALA A 102 -12.93 -0.33 -5.13
C ALA A 102 -14.35 -0.74 -4.72
N ALA A 103 -15.33 0.13 -4.97
CA ALA A 103 -16.72 -0.14 -4.63
C ALA A 103 -17.27 -1.35 -5.40
N ASP A 104 -16.86 -1.53 -6.66
CA ASP A 104 -17.30 -2.65 -7.49
C ASP A 104 -16.84 -4.00 -6.94
N GLN A 105 -15.85 -4.04 -6.10
CA GLN A 105 -15.38 -5.29 -5.52
C GLN A 105 -16.10 -5.66 -4.23
N GLY A 106 -16.95 -4.80 -3.79
CA GLY A 106 -17.70 -5.05 -2.58
C GLY A 106 -17.59 -3.96 -1.59
#